data_fe24e3c4a1ecd90313e483c8d137dd41
#
_entry.id   fe24e3c4a1ecd90313e483c8d137dd41
#
_cell.length_a   1.000
_cell.length_b   1.000
_cell.length_c   1.000
_cell.angle_alpha   90.00
_cell.angle_beta   90.00
_cell.angle_gamma   90.00
#
_symmetry.space_group_name_H-M   'P 1'
#
loop_
_entity.id
_entity.type
_entity.pdbx_description
1 polymer ?
#
loop_
_entity_poly.entity_id
_entity_poly.type
_entity_poly.pdbx_seq_one_letter_code
_entity_poly.pdbx_strand_id
1 'polypeptide(L)'
;MTALSTISSVYGPVDSWRVGKSLGIDLIMNTSTCSFNCTYCQLGFIQDITKERKLFISTEKIINDFNLSKWKEADIITFSGSGEPTLAINLGEVITKIKHITDKPIAILTNGTLLINQEVRNNVLNADLISVKLDAPDDKTLKEINRPADGVTLHSIILGIKELKSDIKDLNKSTKLQIQIMFMPQNKNQIESLAKLLNEIKPDEVALNTPTRPYPAGWDIITRGAHGEDTKKIKFPIKPLKTLSLEEAKNIENKLRELTNLQIISVYKN
;
A
#
# COMPACT_ATOMS: atom_id res chain seq x y z
N MET A 1 8.36 -14.99 -28.72
CA MET A 1 8.78 -14.28 -27.48
C MET A 1 8.06 -12.95 -27.46
N THR A 2 7.04 -12.83 -26.64
CA THR A 2 6.08 -11.73 -26.63
C THR A 2 6.67 -10.48 -25.97
N ALA A 3 6.24 -9.29 -26.36
CA ALA A 3 6.68 -7.96 -25.94
C ALA A 3 6.71 -7.68 -24.40
N LEU A 4 6.38 -8.65 -23.58
CA LEU A 4 6.37 -8.60 -22.12
C LEU A 4 7.77 -8.62 -21.48
N SER A 5 8.83 -8.97 -22.22
CA SER A 5 10.21 -8.99 -21.70
C SER A 5 10.84 -7.60 -21.57
N THR A 6 10.19 -6.55 -22.07
CA THR A 6 10.73 -5.17 -22.11
C THR A 6 10.22 -4.27 -20.98
N ILE A 7 9.14 -4.65 -20.27
CA ILE A 7 8.60 -3.82 -19.18
C ILE A 7 9.38 -4.07 -17.90
N SER A 8 9.92 -2.99 -17.31
CA SER A 8 10.65 -3.06 -16.05
C SER A 8 9.71 -3.34 -14.87
N SER A 9 10.15 -4.17 -13.94
CA SER A 9 9.51 -4.35 -12.62
C SER A 9 9.74 -3.15 -11.69
N VAL A 10 10.57 -2.21 -12.10
CA VAL A 10 10.90 -1.00 -11.35
C VAL A 10 10.36 0.22 -12.08
N TYR A 11 9.74 1.15 -11.36
CA TYR A 11 9.16 2.37 -11.90
C TYR A 11 9.44 3.59 -11.02
N GLY A 12 9.43 4.76 -11.62
CA GLY A 12 9.75 6.01 -10.96
C GLY A 12 11.23 6.41 -11.08
N PRO A 13 11.80 7.18 -10.13
CA PRO A 13 11.16 7.65 -8.88
C PRO A 13 9.96 8.57 -9.10
N VAL A 14 8.99 8.49 -8.18
CA VAL A 14 7.78 9.30 -8.17
C VAL A 14 7.67 10.07 -6.86
N ASP A 15 7.18 11.31 -6.93
CA ASP A 15 7.00 12.12 -5.72
C ASP A 15 5.85 11.57 -4.87
N SER A 16 6.15 11.32 -3.60
CA SER A 16 5.19 10.81 -2.62
C SER A 16 5.09 11.78 -1.45
N TRP A 17 3.89 12.24 -1.15
CA TRP A 17 3.64 13.11 0.00
C TRP A 17 4.00 12.46 1.35
N ARG A 18 4.08 11.13 1.39
CA ARG A 18 4.40 10.36 2.61
C ARG A 18 5.89 10.15 2.83
N VAL A 19 6.65 9.92 1.76
CA VAL A 19 7.99 9.35 1.86
C VAL A 19 9.01 10.00 0.92
N GLY A 20 8.69 11.13 0.30
CA GLY A 20 9.60 11.80 -0.64
C GLY A 20 9.65 11.12 -2.01
N LYS A 21 10.79 11.15 -2.67
CA LYS A 21 10.98 10.51 -3.98
C LYS A 21 11.05 8.99 -3.82
N SER A 22 10.00 8.31 -4.24
CA SER A 22 9.82 6.86 -4.07
C SER A 22 10.10 6.11 -5.37
N LEU A 23 11.05 5.16 -5.34
CA LEU A 23 11.22 4.18 -6.41
C LEU A 23 10.34 2.97 -6.14
N GLY A 24 9.43 2.65 -7.05
CA GLY A 24 8.52 1.51 -6.90
C GLY A 24 9.10 0.20 -7.40
N ILE A 25 8.97 -0.85 -6.60
CA ILE A 25 9.28 -2.24 -6.97
C ILE A 25 7.96 -2.99 -7.09
N ASP A 26 7.66 -3.48 -8.28
CA ASP A 26 6.47 -4.25 -8.59
C ASP A 26 6.83 -5.74 -8.71
N LEU A 27 6.38 -6.52 -7.73
CA LEU A 27 6.62 -7.97 -7.70
C LEU A 27 5.61 -8.78 -8.52
N ILE A 28 4.54 -8.15 -9.02
CA ILE A 28 3.38 -8.80 -9.67
C ILE A 28 3.40 -8.61 -11.18
N MET A 29 3.45 -7.35 -11.64
CA MET A 29 3.47 -6.94 -13.06
C MET A 29 2.24 -7.36 -13.88
N ASN A 30 2.38 -8.31 -14.77
CA ASN A 30 1.55 -8.58 -15.98
C ASN A 30 0.03 -8.59 -15.78
N THR A 31 -0.43 -9.10 -14.65
CA THR A 31 -1.84 -9.18 -14.28
C THR A 31 -2.02 -8.53 -12.93
N SER A 32 -2.93 -7.54 -12.82
CA SER A 32 -3.18 -6.95 -11.51
C SER A 32 -3.74 -8.01 -10.56
N THR A 33 -2.97 -8.37 -9.52
CA THR A 33 -3.30 -9.44 -8.58
C THR A 33 -3.26 -8.91 -7.16
N CYS A 34 -4.38 -9.01 -6.44
CA CYS A 34 -4.52 -8.48 -5.09
C CYS A 34 -5.56 -9.29 -4.32
N SER A 35 -5.48 -9.27 -3.00
CA SER A 35 -6.53 -9.80 -2.12
C SER A 35 -7.65 -8.80 -1.84
N PHE A 36 -7.56 -7.56 -2.38
CA PHE A 36 -8.61 -6.54 -2.39
C PHE A 36 -8.90 -6.07 -3.82
N ASN A 37 -10.14 -5.57 -4.04
CA ASN A 37 -10.55 -4.84 -5.24
C ASN A 37 -11.15 -3.49 -4.86
N CYS A 38 -10.32 -2.63 -4.27
CA CYS A 38 -10.75 -1.37 -3.67
C CYS A 38 -11.44 -0.45 -4.69
N THR A 39 -12.52 0.21 -4.27
CA THR A 39 -13.31 1.13 -5.10
C THR A 39 -12.55 2.34 -5.62
N TYR A 40 -11.40 2.67 -5.01
CA TYR A 40 -10.53 3.79 -5.35
C TYR A 40 -9.17 3.34 -5.91
N CYS A 41 -9.03 2.06 -6.29
CA CYS A 41 -7.73 1.53 -6.70
C CYS A 41 -7.19 2.26 -7.92
N GLN A 42 -5.96 2.77 -7.83
CA GLN A 42 -5.30 3.44 -8.95
C GLN A 42 -5.03 2.53 -10.17
N LEU A 43 -5.22 1.22 -10.01
CA LEU A 43 -5.10 0.23 -11.08
C LEU A 43 -6.41 0.07 -11.87
N GLY A 44 -7.49 0.74 -11.46
CA GLY A 44 -8.83 0.65 -12.03
C GLY A 44 -9.63 -0.53 -11.46
N PHE A 45 -9.26 -1.76 -11.79
CA PHE A 45 -9.81 -2.96 -11.16
C PHE A 45 -8.73 -4.04 -11.08
N ILE A 46 -8.94 -4.98 -10.18
CA ILE A 46 -8.03 -6.12 -10.00
C ILE A 46 -8.54 -7.29 -10.87
N GLN A 47 -7.66 -7.82 -11.69
CA GLN A 47 -7.98 -8.90 -12.63
C GLN A 47 -8.01 -10.26 -11.93
N ASP A 48 -7.12 -10.48 -10.96
CA ASP A 48 -7.01 -11.73 -10.19
C ASP A 48 -7.15 -11.41 -8.69
N ILE A 49 -8.33 -11.69 -8.11
CA ILE A 49 -8.62 -11.44 -6.70
C ILE A 49 -8.35 -12.73 -5.92
N THR A 50 -7.23 -12.79 -5.19
CA THR A 50 -6.76 -14.01 -4.54
C THR A 50 -5.99 -13.74 -3.26
N LYS A 51 -5.85 -14.78 -2.42
CA LYS A 51 -4.94 -14.83 -1.27
C LYS A 51 -3.75 -15.78 -1.52
N GLU A 52 -3.72 -16.44 -2.67
CA GLU A 52 -2.70 -17.42 -2.98
C GLU A 52 -1.37 -16.75 -3.29
N ARG A 53 -0.33 -17.17 -2.58
CA ARG A 53 1.03 -16.70 -2.77
C ARG A 53 1.71 -17.50 -3.87
N LYS A 54 2.42 -16.82 -4.75
CA LYS A 54 3.17 -17.46 -5.83
C LYS A 54 4.38 -16.62 -6.24
N LEU A 55 5.27 -17.19 -7.03
CA LEU A 55 6.32 -16.45 -7.74
C LEU A 55 5.71 -15.85 -9.00
N PHE A 56 5.64 -14.52 -9.08
CA PHE A 56 5.13 -13.81 -10.27
C PHE A 56 6.29 -13.44 -11.22
N ILE A 57 7.39 -12.97 -10.65
CA ILE A 57 8.60 -12.55 -11.37
C ILE A 57 9.80 -13.09 -10.62
N SER A 58 10.82 -13.55 -11.35
CA SER A 58 12.03 -14.04 -10.70
C SER A 58 12.79 -12.92 -9.98
N THR A 59 13.43 -13.27 -8.88
CA THR A 59 14.28 -12.35 -8.12
C THR A 59 15.38 -11.75 -8.98
N GLU A 60 15.99 -12.56 -9.87
CA GLU A 60 17.08 -12.11 -10.77
C GLU A 60 16.61 -10.99 -11.70
N LYS A 61 15.39 -11.12 -12.29
CA LYS A 61 14.84 -10.08 -13.15
C LYS A 61 14.63 -8.79 -12.35
N ILE A 62 14.06 -8.86 -11.14
CA ILE A 62 13.80 -7.68 -10.31
C ILE A 62 15.10 -6.97 -9.95
N ILE A 63 16.13 -7.71 -9.53
CA ILE A 63 17.42 -7.14 -9.18
C ILE A 63 18.13 -6.54 -10.40
N ASN A 64 18.03 -7.19 -11.57
CA ASN A 64 18.56 -6.62 -12.80
C ASN A 64 17.87 -5.31 -13.17
N ASP A 65 16.52 -5.28 -13.13
CA ASP A 65 15.73 -4.06 -13.39
C ASP A 65 16.05 -2.95 -12.37
N PHE A 66 16.26 -3.31 -11.09
CA PHE A 66 16.68 -2.38 -10.05
C PHE A 66 18.04 -1.75 -10.36
N ASN A 67 19.04 -2.54 -10.73
CA ASN A 67 20.37 -2.05 -11.06
C ASN A 67 20.37 -1.10 -12.28
N LEU A 68 19.47 -1.32 -13.23
CA LEU A 68 19.30 -0.48 -14.42
C LEU A 68 18.44 0.76 -14.16
N SER A 69 17.79 0.85 -13.00
CA SER A 69 16.88 1.93 -12.66
C SER A 69 17.61 3.19 -12.14
N LYS A 70 16.83 4.23 -11.91
CA LYS A 70 17.31 5.49 -11.30
C LYS A 70 17.25 5.44 -9.76
N TRP A 71 17.53 4.30 -9.14
CA TRP A 71 17.41 4.12 -7.69
C TRP A 71 18.24 5.13 -6.87
N LYS A 72 19.35 5.62 -7.40
CA LYS A 72 20.20 6.62 -6.73
C LYS A 72 19.49 7.96 -6.51
N GLU A 73 18.54 8.31 -7.40
CA GLU A 73 17.75 9.54 -7.33
C GLU A 73 16.57 9.46 -6.33
N ALA A 74 16.25 8.26 -5.84
CA ALA A 74 15.16 8.04 -4.89
C ALA A 74 15.58 8.33 -3.44
N ASP A 75 14.63 8.75 -2.61
CA ASP A 75 14.81 8.86 -1.15
C ASP A 75 14.51 7.52 -0.46
N ILE A 76 13.61 6.72 -1.04
CA ILE A 76 13.11 5.46 -0.50
C ILE A 76 12.77 4.46 -1.60
N ILE A 77 12.93 3.17 -1.31
CA ILE A 77 12.50 2.07 -2.18
C ILE A 77 11.16 1.55 -1.66
N THR A 78 10.13 1.48 -2.50
CA THR A 78 8.77 1.11 -2.07
C THR A 78 8.28 -0.13 -2.80
N PHE A 79 7.97 -1.20 -2.06
CA PHE A 79 7.30 -2.38 -2.61
C PHE A 79 5.81 -2.09 -2.75
N SER A 80 5.38 -1.94 -3.99
CA SER A 80 4.00 -1.65 -4.43
C SER A 80 3.90 -1.89 -5.94
N GLY A 81 2.76 -1.65 -6.55
CA GLY A 81 2.65 -1.74 -8.01
C GLY A 81 1.33 -2.35 -8.47
N SER A 82 1.39 -3.46 -9.17
CA SER A 82 0.24 -4.08 -9.85
C SER A 82 -0.63 -4.95 -8.93
N GLY A 83 -0.55 -4.78 -7.62
CA GLY A 83 -1.37 -5.51 -6.65
C GLY A 83 -0.82 -5.51 -5.23
N GLU A 84 -1.03 -6.63 -4.52
CA GLU A 84 -0.60 -6.83 -3.13
C GLU A 84 0.78 -7.48 -3.07
N PRO A 85 1.84 -6.77 -2.62
CA PRO A 85 3.21 -7.28 -2.66
C PRO A 85 3.44 -8.54 -1.80
N THR A 86 2.65 -8.74 -0.74
CA THR A 86 2.81 -9.91 0.14
C THR A 86 2.34 -11.23 -0.51
N LEU A 87 1.67 -11.17 -1.65
CA LEU A 87 1.35 -12.35 -2.47
C LEU A 87 2.61 -12.95 -3.12
N ALA A 88 3.65 -12.15 -3.35
CA ALA A 88 4.90 -12.64 -3.92
C ALA A 88 5.71 -13.41 -2.87
N ILE A 89 6.00 -14.70 -3.14
CA ILE A 89 6.74 -15.55 -2.20
C ILE A 89 8.19 -15.11 -2.01
N ASN A 90 8.77 -14.43 -3.00
CA ASN A 90 10.14 -13.95 -2.99
C ASN A 90 10.30 -12.52 -2.44
N LEU A 91 9.25 -11.92 -1.85
CA LEU A 91 9.31 -10.55 -1.28
C LEU A 91 10.49 -10.39 -0.32
N GLY A 92 10.65 -11.28 0.66
CA GLY A 92 11.73 -11.20 1.66
C GLY A 92 13.12 -11.34 1.04
N GLU A 93 13.28 -12.21 0.06
CA GLU A 93 14.54 -12.40 -0.68
C GLU A 93 14.93 -11.13 -1.45
N VAL A 94 13.95 -10.53 -2.16
CA VAL A 94 14.20 -9.29 -2.93
C VAL A 94 14.58 -8.14 -2.00
N ILE A 95 13.90 -7.96 -0.87
CA ILE A 95 14.24 -6.95 0.13
C ILE A 95 15.68 -7.14 0.60
N THR A 96 16.06 -8.35 0.97
CA THR A 96 17.41 -8.67 1.45
C THR A 96 18.47 -8.34 0.39
N LYS A 97 18.24 -8.74 -0.86
CA LYS A 97 19.18 -8.44 -1.96
C LYS A 97 19.32 -6.94 -2.22
N ILE A 98 18.22 -6.18 -2.18
CA ILE A 98 18.25 -4.71 -2.35
C ILE A 98 19.02 -4.05 -1.20
N LYS A 99 18.83 -4.49 0.05
CA LYS A 99 19.60 -3.99 1.20
C LYS A 99 21.11 -4.25 1.10
N HIS A 100 21.55 -5.26 0.36
CA HIS A 100 22.96 -5.45 0.05
C HIS A 100 23.51 -4.49 -1.03
N ILE A 101 22.63 -3.88 -1.83
CA ILE A 101 23.02 -2.95 -2.90
C ILE A 101 23.00 -1.49 -2.42
N THR A 102 22.09 -1.16 -1.47
CA THR A 102 21.86 0.22 -1.03
C THR A 102 21.42 0.30 0.42
N ASP A 103 21.81 1.38 1.10
CA ASP A 103 21.37 1.75 2.46
C ASP A 103 20.05 2.56 2.46
N LYS A 104 19.44 2.80 1.29
CA LYS A 104 18.19 3.53 1.22
C LYS A 104 17.08 2.78 1.99
N PRO A 105 16.23 3.51 2.74
CA PRO A 105 15.14 2.89 3.47
C PRO A 105 14.18 2.17 2.53
N ILE A 106 13.59 1.09 3.03
CA ILE A 106 12.63 0.25 2.30
C ILE A 106 11.26 0.36 2.95
N ALA A 107 10.24 0.68 2.14
CA ALA A 107 8.84 0.67 2.54
C ALA A 107 8.06 -0.45 1.84
N ILE A 108 7.08 -1.01 2.54
CA ILE A 108 6.09 -1.94 1.97
C ILE A 108 4.70 -1.30 2.12
N LEU A 109 3.94 -1.23 1.01
CA LEU A 109 2.54 -0.84 1.02
C LEU A 109 1.68 -2.10 0.89
N THR A 110 1.05 -2.52 1.96
CA THR A 110 0.24 -3.76 2.01
C THR A 110 -1.19 -3.49 2.48
N ASN A 111 -2.12 -4.31 2.01
CA ASN A 111 -3.49 -4.31 2.52
C ASN A 111 -3.66 -5.11 3.84
N GLY A 112 -2.61 -5.79 4.28
CA GLY A 112 -2.57 -6.48 5.57
C GLY A 112 -3.25 -7.84 5.61
N THR A 113 -3.91 -8.30 4.55
CA THR A 113 -4.71 -9.54 4.56
C THR A 113 -3.90 -10.79 4.87
N LEU A 114 -2.62 -10.82 4.49
CA LEU A 114 -1.74 -11.96 4.68
C LEU A 114 -0.85 -11.84 5.93
N LEU A 115 -0.94 -10.76 6.70
CA LEU A 115 -0.14 -10.57 7.93
C LEU A 115 -0.50 -11.56 9.04
N ILE A 116 -1.65 -12.23 8.95
CA ILE A 116 -1.98 -13.35 9.85
C ILE A 116 -1.00 -14.52 9.69
N ASN A 117 -0.33 -14.65 8.55
CA ASN A 117 0.67 -15.68 8.29
C ASN A 117 2.04 -15.23 8.82
N GLN A 118 2.64 -16.03 9.71
CA GLN A 118 3.96 -15.79 10.31
C GLN A 118 5.08 -15.64 9.25
N GLU A 119 5.06 -16.49 8.21
CA GLU A 119 6.07 -16.40 7.14
C GLU A 119 6.02 -15.05 6.42
N VAL A 120 4.81 -14.53 6.16
CA VAL A 120 4.62 -13.20 5.56
C VAL A 120 5.16 -12.12 6.50
N ARG A 121 4.86 -12.19 7.80
CA ARG A 121 5.40 -11.23 8.77
C ARG A 121 6.93 -11.27 8.80
N ASN A 122 7.54 -12.45 8.81
CA ASN A 122 9.00 -12.58 8.76
C ASN A 122 9.61 -11.93 7.52
N ASN A 123 8.94 -12.04 6.36
CA ASN A 123 9.40 -11.42 5.11
C ASN A 123 9.33 -9.88 5.15
N VAL A 124 8.26 -9.31 5.73
CA VAL A 124 8.08 -7.85 5.77
C VAL A 124 8.91 -7.17 6.86
N LEU A 125 9.30 -7.88 7.93
CA LEU A 125 10.12 -7.35 9.03
C LEU A 125 11.53 -6.89 8.63
N ASN A 126 11.96 -7.18 7.41
CA ASN A 126 13.20 -6.66 6.86
C ASN A 126 13.04 -5.26 6.25
N ALA A 127 11.84 -4.72 6.15
CA ALA A 127 11.60 -3.35 5.71
C ALA A 127 11.76 -2.35 6.86
N ASP A 128 11.99 -1.08 6.52
CA ASP A 128 12.13 0.01 7.49
C ASP A 128 10.79 0.66 7.81
N LEU A 129 9.82 0.57 6.87
CA LEU A 129 8.45 1.06 7.02
C LEU A 129 7.46 0.03 6.47
N ILE A 130 6.51 -0.40 7.28
CA ILE A 130 5.38 -1.22 6.82
C ILE A 130 4.11 -0.37 6.94
N SER A 131 3.56 0.05 5.79
CA SER A 131 2.34 0.83 5.71
C SER A 131 1.17 -0.09 5.39
N VAL A 132 0.33 -0.35 6.39
CA VAL A 132 -0.80 -1.28 6.31
C VAL A 132 -2.11 -0.52 6.12
N LYS A 133 -2.93 -0.97 5.20
CA LYS A 133 -4.26 -0.43 4.90
C LYS A 133 -5.28 -0.80 5.97
N LEU A 134 -6.02 0.20 6.49
CA LEU A 134 -7.16 -0.02 7.39
C LEU A 134 -8.23 1.05 7.13
N ASP A 135 -9.07 0.83 6.10
CA ASP A 135 -10.07 1.81 5.66
C ASP A 135 -11.44 1.63 6.32
N ALA A 136 -11.64 0.52 7.01
CA ALA A 136 -12.95 0.12 7.53
C ALA A 136 -12.89 -0.26 9.01
N PRO A 137 -13.87 0.14 9.83
CA PRO A 137 -13.97 -0.31 11.22
C PRO A 137 -14.82 -1.57 11.41
N ASP A 138 -15.46 -2.06 10.34
CA ASP A 138 -16.32 -3.25 10.34
C ASP A 138 -16.30 -3.97 8.99
N ASP A 139 -16.76 -5.24 8.97
CA ASP A 139 -16.76 -6.07 7.77
C ASP A 139 -17.71 -5.56 6.66
N LYS A 140 -18.76 -4.84 7.01
CA LYS A 140 -19.69 -4.24 6.03
C LYS A 140 -18.96 -3.16 5.24
N THR A 141 -18.32 -2.23 5.93
CA THR A 141 -17.55 -1.14 5.30
C THR A 141 -16.33 -1.69 4.56
N LEU A 142 -15.67 -2.73 5.08
CA LEU A 142 -14.60 -3.44 4.38
C LEU A 142 -15.06 -3.98 3.01
N LYS A 143 -16.22 -4.63 2.97
CA LYS A 143 -16.82 -5.13 1.72
C LYS A 143 -17.21 -4.00 0.76
N GLU A 144 -17.73 -2.90 1.28
CA GLU A 144 -18.16 -1.75 0.47
C GLU A 144 -16.98 -1.01 -0.17
N ILE A 145 -15.88 -0.81 0.56
CA ILE A 145 -14.72 -0.03 0.12
C ILE A 145 -13.65 -0.91 -0.51
N ASN A 146 -13.20 -1.95 0.19
CA ASN A 146 -12.02 -2.72 -0.17
C ASN A 146 -12.33 -3.98 -0.98
N ARG A 147 -13.56 -4.51 -0.91
CA ARG A 147 -14.02 -5.70 -1.67
C ARG A 147 -13.03 -6.83 -1.58
N PRO A 148 -12.85 -7.43 -0.39
CA PRO A 148 -11.82 -8.43 -0.14
C PRO A 148 -12.13 -9.75 -0.86
N ALA A 149 -11.10 -10.56 -1.10
CA ALA A 149 -11.21 -11.95 -1.50
C ALA A 149 -11.98 -12.76 -0.45
N ASP A 150 -12.59 -13.85 -0.89
CA ASP A 150 -13.39 -14.71 -0.03
C ASP A 150 -12.63 -15.20 1.22
N GLY A 151 -13.31 -15.18 2.36
CA GLY A 151 -12.77 -15.58 3.65
C GLY A 151 -11.81 -14.58 4.30
N VAL A 152 -11.60 -13.39 3.72
CA VAL A 152 -10.92 -12.27 4.41
C VAL A 152 -11.92 -11.55 5.28
N THR A 153 -11.58 -11.33 6.55
CA THR A 153 -12.38 -10.60 7.54
C THR A 153 -11.57 -9.46 8.14
N LEU A 154 -12.24 -8.42 8.61
CA LEU A 154 -11.57 -7.34 9.34
C LEU A 154 -10.85 -7.88 10.58
N HIS A 155 -11.45 -8.85 11.27
CA HIS A 155 -10.83 -9.48 12.44
C HIS A 155 -9.47 -10.10 12.10
N SER A 156 -9.36 -10.85 11.00
CA SER A 156 -8.09 -11.47 10.58
C SER A 156 -7.03 -10.44 10.22
N ILE A 157 -7.43 -9.32 9.61
CA ILE A 157 -6.52 -8.21 9.27
C ILE A 157 -6.00 -7.55 10.55
N ILE A 158 -6.90 -7.19 11.48
CA ILE A 158 -6.51 -6.55 12.76
C ILE A 158 -5.61 -7.47 13.57
N LEU A 159 -5.92 -8.77 13.64
CA LEU A 159 -5.09 -9.74 14.33
C LEU A 159 -3.69 -9.79 13.71
N GLY A 160 -3.58 -9.90 12.37
CA GLY A 160 -2.29 -9.89 11.69
C GLY A 160 -1.48 -8.61 11.93
N ILE A 161 -2.13 -7.45 12.01
CA ILE A 161 -1.46 -6.18 12.33
C ILE A 161 -0.95 -6.19 13.78
N LYS A 162 -1.73 -6.68 14.74
CA LYS A 162 -1.34 -6.77 16.15
C LYS A 162 -0.17 -7.75 16.34
N GLU A 163 -0.21 -8.90 15.67
CA GLU A 163 0.89 -9.86 15.64
C GLU A 163 2.17 -9.25 15.06
N LEU A 164 2.06 -8.52 13.94
CA LEU A 164 3.19 -7.80 13.35
C LEU A 164 3.80 -6.78 14.34
N LYS A 165 2.95 -6.03 15.05
CA LYS A 165 3.42 -5.06 16.06
C LYS A 165 4.14 -5.76 17.22
N SER A 166 3.65 -6.94 17.64
CA SER A 166 4.34 -7.78 18.65
C SER A 166 5.69 -8.25 18.12
N ASP A 167 5.74 -8.82 16.90
CA ASP A 167 6.98 -9.29 16.28
C ASP A 167 8.04 -8.17 16.17
N ILE A 168 7.64 -6.95 15.78
CA ILE A 168 8.53 -5.77 15.74
C ILE A 168 9.15 -5.52 17.11
N LYS A 169 8.34 -5.53 18.16
CA LYS A 169 8.77 -5.31 19.54
C LYS A 169 9.67 -6.42 20.05
N ASP A 170 9.23 -7.67 19.91
CA ASP A 170 9.88 -8.84 20.47
C ASP A 170 11.23 -9.15 19.83
N LEU A 171 11.36 -8.82 18.53
CA LEU A 171 12.60 -8.94 17.77
C LEU A 171 13.47 -7.66 17.83
N ASN A 172 13.05 -6.65 18.61
CA ASN A 172 13.73 -5.36 18.75
C ASN A 172 14.08 -4.71 17.39
N LYS A 173 13.12 -4.74 16.46
CA LYS A 173 13.28 -4.15 15.12
C LYS A 173 13.05 -2.64 15.13
N SER A 174 13.83 -1.91 14.34
CA SER A 174 13.63 -0.48 14.09
C SER A 174 12.52 -0.18 13.08
N THR A 175 11.87 -1.21 12.53
CA THR A 175 10.79 -1.14 11.57
C THR A 175 9.62 -0.32 12.12
N LYS A 176 9.16 0.68 11.38
CA LYS A 176 7.97 1.47 11.73
C LYS A 176 6.71 0.82 11.18
N LEU A 177 5.69 0.71 12.03
CA LEU A 177 4.33 0.34 11.62
C LEU A 177 3.50 1.60 11.38
N GLN A 178 3.10 1.83 10.13
CA GLN A 178 2.16 2.89 9.76
C GLN A 178 0.81 2.29 9.38
N ILE A 179 -0.27 2.87 9.88
CA ILE A 179 -1.62 2.57 9.38
C ILE A 179 -2.02 3.65 8.39
N GLN A 180 -2.37 3.23 7.17
CA GLN A 180 -2.90 4.13 6.15
C GLN A 180 -4.41 3.98 6.03
N ILE A 181 -5.12 5.11 6.11
CA ILE A 181 -6.58 5.19 5.94
C ILE A 181 -6.90 6.01 4.69
N MET A 182 -7.70 5.43 3.80
CA MET A 182 -8.32 6.16 2.69
C MET A 182 -9.74 6.56 3.10
N PHE A 183 -9.96 7.86 3.29
CA PHE A 183 -11.30 8.35 3.59
C PHE A 183 -12.13 8.49 2.31
N MET A 184 -13.30 7.88 2.37
CA MET A 184 -14.31 7.80 1.32
C MET A 184 -15.68 8.21 1.88
N PRO A 185 -16.69 8.53 1.06
CA PRO A 185 -18.03 8.79 1.55
C PRO A 185 -18.61 7.67 2.43
N GLN A 186 -18.17 6.42 2.22
CA GLN A 186 -18.68 5.26 2.95
C GLN A 186 -18.17 5.17 4.40
N ASN A 187 -16.96 5.65 4.70
CA ASN A 187 -16.38 5.58 6.06
C ASN A 187 -16.24 6.93 6.76
N LYS A 188 -16.61 8.04 6.13
CA LYS A 188 -16.42 9.39 6.70
C LYS A 188 -17.11 9.62 8.06
N ASN A 189 -18.18 8.89 8.33
CA ASN A 189 -18.95 9.00 9.57
C ASN A 189 -18.55 7.96 10.63
N GLN A 190 -17.48 7.17 10.39
CA GLN A 190 -17.05 6.08 11.27
C GLN A 190 -15.74 6.41 12.02
N ILE A 191 -15.50 7.70 12.25
CA ILE A 191 -14.23 8.21 12.80
C ILE A 191 -13.97 7.65 14.19
N GLU A 192 -14.99 7.62 15.07
CA GLU A 192 -14.86 7.10 16.43
C GLU A 192 -14.49 5.62 16.46
N SER A 193 -15.12 4.83 15.59
CA SER A 193 -14.83 3.39 15.48
C SER A 193 -13.41 3.15 14.95
N LEU A 194 -12.96 3.93 13.96
CA LEU A 194 -11.59 3.89 13.47
C LEU A 194 -10.59 4.33 14.54
N ALA A 195 -10.88 5.41 15.29
CA ALA A 195 -10.05 5.88 16.39
C ALA A 195 -9.88 4.81 17.48
N LYS A 196 -10.96 4.08 17.80
CA LYS A 196 -10.90 2.96 18.76
C LYS A 196 -9.94 1.88 18.28
N LEU A 197 -10.03 1.45 17.01
CA LEU A 197 -9.10 0.46 16.44
C LEU A 197 -7.65 0.96 16.44
N LEU A 198 -7.42 2.22 16.07
CA LEU A 198 -6.09 2.82 16.10
C LEU A 198 -5.50 2.86 17.52
N ASN A 199 -6.31 3.20 18.52
CA ASN A 199 -5.89 3.19 19.93
C ASN A 199 -5.61 1.78 20.46
N GLU A 200 -6.25 0.74 19.91
CA GLU A 200 -5.95 -0.67 20.22
C GLU A 200 -4.64 -1.13 19.54
N ILE A 201 -4.43 -0.80 18.26
CA ILE A 201 -3.25 -1.19 17.47
C ILE A 201 -2.01 -0.43 17.93
N LYS A 202 -2.15 0.86 18.27
CA LYS A 202 -1.06 1.79 18.61
C LYS A 202 0.08 1.79 17.58
N PRO A 203 -0.22 2.10 16.30
CA PRO A 203 0.82 2.22 15.29
C PRO A 203 1.79 3.34 15.64
N ASP A 204 2.96 3.35 15.01
CA ASP A 204 3.94 4.42 15.19
C ASP A 204 3.50 5.70 14.46
N GLU A 205 2.70 5.56 13.40
CA GLU A 205 2.16 6.68 12.62
C GLU A 205 0.84 6.29 11.92
N VAL A 206 -0.03 7.27 11.73
CA VAL A 206 -1.26 7.14 10.94
C VAL A 206 -1.18 8.09 9.74
N ALA A 207 -1.34 7.56 8.53
CA ALA A 207 -1.33 8.33 7.27
C ALA A 207 -2.76 8.45 6.71
N LEU A 208 -3.29 9.67 6.68
CA LEU A 208 -4.63 9.94 6.17
C LEU A 208 -4.59 10.39 4.71
N ASN A 209 -5.47 9.81 3.90
CA ASN A 209 -5.58 10.14 2.50
C ASN A 209 -7.05 10.21 2.06
N THR A 210 -7.28 10.94 0.96
CA THR A 210 -8.48 10.83 0.11
C THR A 210 -8.01 10.52 -1.30
N PRO A 211 -8.86 9.96 -2.18
CA PRO A 211 -8.46 9.70 -3.55
C PRO A 211 -8.06 11.00 -4.27
N THR A 212 -6.78 11.15 -4.55
CA THR A 212 -6.20 12.31 -5.26
C THR A 212 -5.72 11.95 -6.66
N ARG A 213 -5.68 10.65 -6.98
CA ARG A 213 -5.20 10.14 -8.27
C ARG A 213 -6.36 9.87 -9.22
N PRO A 214 -6.11 9.94 -10.54
CA PRO A 214 -7.10 9.52 -11.52
C PRO A 214 -7.54 8.07 -11.26
N TYR A 215 -8.86 7.82 -11.39
CA TYR A 215 -9.43 6.48 -11.25
C TYR A 215 -9.58 5.86 -12.66
N PRO A 216 -8.75 4.87 -13.04
CA PRO A 216 -8.79 4.30 -14.38
C PRO A 216 -10.08 3.54 -14.65
N ALA A 217 -10.53 3.58 -15.91
CA ALA A 217 -11.69 2.80 -16.34
C ALA A 217 -11.39 1.30 -16.45
N GLY A 218 -10.12 0.92 -16.58
CA GLY A 218 -9.64 -0.45 -16.68
C GLY A 218 -8.21 -0.59 -16.21
N TRP A 219 -7.76 -1.84 -16.10
CA TRP A 219 -6.38 -2.15 -15.78
C TRP A 219 -5.44 -1.82 -16.93
N ASP A 220 -4.33 -1.16 -16.60
CA ASP A 220 -3.16 -1.05 -17.46
C ASP A 220 -1.92 -0.90 -16.56
N ILE A 221 -0.79 -1.46 -16.96
CA ILE A 221 0.46 -1.41 -16.19
C ILE A 221 1.00 0.03 -16.05
N ILE A 222 0.68 0.92 -16.99
CA ILE A 222 1.07 2.34 -16.91
C ILE A 222 0.34 3.11 -15.80
N THR A 223 -0.73 2.55 -15.23
CA THR A 223 -1.48 3.20 -14.12
C THR A 223 -0.72 3.12 -12.79
N ARG A 224 0.21 2.17 -12.65
CA ARG A 224 1.06 2.08 -11.45
C ARG A 224 1.97 3.31 -11.38
N GLY A 225 2.03 3.92 -10.21
CA GLY A 225 2.85 5.13 -10.00
C GLY A 225 2.34 6.40 -10.69
N ALA A 226 1.17 6.41 -11.33
CA ALA A 226 0.56 7.61 -11.88
C ALA A 226 0.20 8.61 -10.78
N HIS A 227 0.68 9.85 -10.87
CA HIS A 227 0.44 10.94 -9.93
C HIS A 227 -0.44 12.04 -10.52
N GLY A 228 -1.18 12.77 -9.64
CA GLY A 228 -2.16 13.77 -10.03
C GLY A 228 -1.61 14.96 -10.83
N GLU A 229 -0.34 15.32 -10.64
CA GLU A 229 0.31 16.41 -11.39
C GLU A 229 0.50 16.08 -12.88
N ASP A 230 0.60 14.79 -13.21
CA ASP A 230 0.68 14.29 -14.59
C ASP A 230 -0.69 14.05 -15.25
N THR A 231 -1.79 14.51 -14.65
CA THR A 231 -3.15 14.29 -15.21
C THR A 231 -3.31 14.82 -16.63
N LYS A 232 -2.54 15.84 -17.02
CA LYS A 232 -2.49 16.35 -18.40
C LYS A 232 -1.85 15.36 -19.41
N LYS A 233 -1.17 14.33 -18.91
CA LYS A 233 -0.49 13.29 -19.72
C LYS A 233 -1.11 11.92 -19.54
N ILE A 234 -2.30 11.80 -18.90
CA ILE A 234 -2.98 10.53 -18.72
C ILE A 234 -3.29 9.92 -20.10
N LYS A 235 -2.75 8.72 -20.32
CA LYS A 235 -2.91 7.96 -21.56
C LYS A 235 -3.94 6.83 -21.46
N PHE A 236 -4.77 6.84 -20.42
CA PHE A 236 -5.80 5.81 -20.18
C PHE A 236 -7.16 6.45 -19.87
N PRO A 237 -8.29 5.79 -20.18
CA PRO A 237 -9.62 6.27 -19.83
C PRO A 237 -9.80 6.32 -18.29
N ILE A 238 -10.45 7.39 -17.80
CA ILE A 238 -10.74 7.59 -16.37
C ILE A 238 -12.23 7.52 -16.10
N LYS A 239 -12.59 7.10 -14.87
CA LYS A 239 -13.95 7.14 -14.34
C LYS A 239 -14.07 8.18 -13.24
N PRO A 240 -15.25 8.80 -13.07
CA PRO A 240 -15.50 9.64 -11.91
C PRO A 240 -15.48 8.80 -10.63
N LEU A 241 -14.86 9.33 -9.58
CA LEU A 241 -14.87 8.77 -8.25
C LEU A 241 -15.44 9.80 -7.28
N LYS A 242 -16.44 9.41 -6.47
CA LYS A 242 -16.93 10.28 -5.40
C LYS A 242 -15.86 10.35 -4.30
N THR A 243 -15.42 11.55 -4.02
CA THR A 243 -14.42 11.85 -2.98
C THR A 243 -15.01 12.79 -1.93
N LEU A 244 -14.31 12.95 -0.84
CA LEU A 244 -14.62 13.98 0.16
C LEU A 244 -14.12 15.34 -0.32
N SER A 245 -14.76 16.40 0.15
CA SER A 245 -14.21 17.75 0.03
C SER A 245 -12.96 17.88 0.93
N LEU A 246 -12.12 18.87 0.64
CA LEU A 246 -10.95 19.15 1.49
C LEU A 246 -11.36 19.53 2.91
N GLU A 247 -12.47 20.26 3.06
CA GLU A 247 -13.02 20.64 4.36
C GLU A 247 -13.47 19.42 5.17
N GLU A 248 -14.24 18.50 4.56
CA GLU A 248 -14.63 17.24 5.21
C GLU A 248 -13.40 16.44 5.64
N ALA A 249 -12.38 16.35 4.79
CA ALA A 249 -11.15 15.61 5.08
C ALA A 249 -10.35 16.23 6.23
N LYS A 250 -10.23 17.55 6.30
CA LYS A 250 -9.59 18.28 7.41
C LYS A 250 -10.38 18.12 8.72
N ASN A 251 -11.69 18.15 8.68
CA ASN A 251 -12.54 17.94 9.86
C ASN A 251 -12.36 16.50 10.41
N ILE A 252 -12.25 15.50 9.54
CA ILE A 252 -11.95 14.11 9.93
C ILE A 252 -10.57 14.02 10.59
N GLU A 253 -9.55 14.65 10.01
CA GLU A 253 -8.21 14.68 10.58
C GLU A 253 -8.19 15.30 11.97
N ASN A 254 -8.82 16.48 12.15
CA ASN A 254 -8.89 17.15 13.44
C ASN A 254 -9.56 16.25 14.48
N LYS A 255 -10.70 15.63 14.13
CA LYS A 255 -11.41 14.72 15.02
C LYS A 255 -10.58 13.49 15.41
N LEU A 256 -9.84 12.90 14.48
CA LEU A 256 -8.93 11.80 14.81
C LEU A 256 -7.79 12.23 15.73
N ARG A 257 -7.24 13.44 15.56
CA ARG A 257 -6.23 14.00 16.47
C ARG A 257 -6.78 14.20 17.90
N GLU A 258 -8.03 14.58 18.03
CA GLU A 258 -8.71 14.72 19.34
C GLU A 258 -8.95 13.35 20.00
N LEU A 259 -9.28 12.33 19.21
CA LEU A 259 -9.64 10.99 19.68
C LEU A 259 -8.44 10.07 19.92
N THR A 260 -7.25 10.45 19.42
CA THR A 260 -6.04 9.62 19.53
C THR A 260 -4.82 10.47 19.88
N ASN A 261 -3.86 9.89 20.60
CA ASN A 261 -2.55 10.52 20.88
C ASN A 261 -1.48 10.05 19.87
N LEU A 262 -1.88 9.70 18.64
CA LEU A 262 -1.00 9.13 17.63
C LEU A 262 -0.40 10.22 16.74
N GLN A 263 0.79 9.95 16.20
CA GLN A 263 1.35 10.76 15.14
C GLN A 263 0.50 10.62 13.88
N ILE A 264 -0.10 11.72 13.42
CA ILE A 264 -0.94 11.73 12.21
C ILE A 264 -0.29 12.61 11.15
N ILE A 265 -0.11 12.05 9.96
CA ILE A 265 0.26 12.78 8.74
C ILE A 265 -0.88 12.69 7.73
N SER A 266 -1.02 13.68 6.87
CA SER A 266 -2.09 13.70 5.88
C SER A 266 -1.65 14.27 4.54
N VAL A 267 -2.39 13.93 3.49
CA VAL A 267 -2.26 14.55 2.17
C VAL A 267 -2.86 15.96 2.11
N TYR A 268 -3.58 16.37 3.16
CA TYR A 268 -4.37 17.61 3.20
C TYR A 268 -3.56 18.87 3.52
N LYS A 269 -2.26 18.85 3.30
CA LYS A 269 -1.41 20.04 3.48
C LYS A 269 -1.87 21.16 2.55
N ASN A 270 -1.87 22.37 3.10
CA ASN A 270 -2.18 23.61 2.37
C ASN A 270 -1.14 23.89 1.30
#